data_e7e04f8afe2f41c66a80bafbc6a65f2d
#
_entry.id   e7e04f8afe2f41c66a80bafbc6a65f2d
#
_cell.length_a   1.000
_cell.length_b   1.000
_cell.length_c   1.000
_cell.angle_alpha   90.00
_cell.angle_beta   90.00
_cell.angle_gamma   90.00
#
_symmetry.space_group_name_H-M   'P 1'
#
loop_
_entity.id
_entity.type
_entity.pdbx_description
1 polymer ?
#
loop_
_entity_poly.entity_id
_entity_poly.type
_entity_poly.pdbx_seq_one_letter_code
_entity_poly.pdbx_strand_id
1 'polypeptide(L)'
;MAELPPQVLATDLAIHLIRVLRQKHGPLMFHQSGGCCDGSSPMCYPRGEFLTGDSDVQLGEVDGEPFYMSRSQFEYWKHTQLTLDVVPGHGGMFSLDNAEGVRFLIRSRIFDDAEIRDLRAAGRI
;
A
#
# COMPACT_ATOMS: atom_id res chain seq x y z
N MET A 1 19.41 18.39 4.24
CA MET A 1 18.72 17.33 5.00
C MET A 1 18.29 16.25 4.02
N ALA A 2 18.71 15.02 4.25
CA ALA A 2 18.33 13.93 3.36
C ALA A 2 16.85 13.60 3.55
N GLU A 3 16.13 13.42 2.45
CA GLU A 3 14.75 12.94 2.51
C GLU A 3 14.72 11.48 2.93
N LEU A 4 13.73 11.14 3.76
CA LEU A 4 13.51 9.74 4.12
C LEU A 4 13.00 8.99 2.89
N PRO A 5 13.44 7.73 2.67
CA PRO A 5 12.88 6.92 1.60
C PRO A 5 11.40 6.66 1.88
N PRO A 6 10.53 6.73 0.86
CA PRO A 6 9.12 6.39 1.06
C PRO A 6 8.97 4.91 1.39
N GLN A 7 8.02 4.60 2.25
CA GLN A 7 7.75 3.21 2.64
C GLN A 7 6.82 2.51 1.65
N VAL A 8 6.07 3.28 0.86
CA VAL A 8 5.21 2.75 -0.20
C VAL A 8 5.30 3.64 -1.43
N LEU A 9 5.40 3.00 -2.59
CA LEU A 9 5.43 3.64 -3.90
C LEU A 9 4.32 3.03 -4.78
N ALA A 10 4.08 3.63 -5.94
CA ALA A 10 3.13 3.10 -6.92
C ALA A 10 3.71 3.21 -8.32
N THR A 11 3.49 2.18 -9.14
CA THR A 11 3.85 2.21 -10.56
C THR A 11 2.91 3.11 -11.33
N ASP A 12 3.27 3.49 -12.56
CA ASP A 12 2.39 4.29 -13.41
C ASP A 12 1.06 3.57 -13.68
N LEU A 13 1.10 2.25 -13.86
CA LEU A 13 -0.11 1.45 -14.04
C LEU A 13 -1.01 1.51 -12.81
N ALA A 14 -0.43 1.42 -11.62
CA ALA A 14 -1.20 1.52 -10.38
C ALA A 14 -1.79 2.92 -10.21
N ILE A 15 -1.04 3.96 -10.51
CA ILE A 15 -1.53 5.34 -10.44
C ILE A 15 -2.69 5.55 -11.42
N HIS A 16 -2.58 5.02 -12.64
CA HIS A 16 -3.66 5.11 -13.61
C HIS A 16 -4.94 4.45 -13.10
N LEU A 17 -4.83 3.24 -12.56
CA LEU A 17 -5.99 2.54 -12.02
C LEU A 17 -6.59 3.28 -10.81
N ILE A 18 -5.74 3.83 -9.94
CA ILE A 18 -6.20 4.63 -8.81
C ILE A 18 -7.07 5.80 -9.31
N ARG A 19 -6.62 6.49 -10.36
CA ARG A 19 -7.36 7.63 -10.92
C ARG A 19 -8.70 7.20 -11.53
N VAL A 20 -8.73 6.06 -12.22
CA VAL A 20 -9.97 5.50 -12.76
C VAL A 20 -10.96 5.18 -11.64
N LEU A 21 -10.50 4.49 -10.60
CA LEU A 21 -11.35 4.11 -9.47
C LEU A 21 -11.81 5.34 -8.66
N ARG A 22 -10.94 6.34 -8.53
CA ARG A 22 -11.30 7.57 -7.84
C ARG A 22 -12.43 8.30 -8.56
N GLN A 23 -12.42 8.32 -9.90
CA GLN A 23 -13.51 8.92 -10.68
C GLN A 23 -14.82 8.18 -10.47
N LYS A 24 -14.77 6.87 -10.32
CA LYS A 24 -15.98 6.04 -10.17
C LYS A 24 -16.52 6.03 -8.75
N HIS A 25 -15.65 6.08 -7.75
CA HIS A 25 -16.03 5.80 -6.35
C HIS A 25 -15.71 6.93 -5.39
N GLY A 26 -15.01 7.99 -5.84
CA GLY A 26 -14.55 9.06 -4.97
C GLY A 26 -13.25 8.68 -4.25
N PRO A 27 -12.89 9.38 -3.17
CA PRO A 27 -11.65 9.10 -2.45
C PRO A 27 -11.53 7.64 -2.02
N LEU A 28 -10.30 7.10 -2.12
CA LEU A 28 -10.01 5.70 -1.89
C LEU A 28 -9.11 5.51 -0.67
N MET A 29 -8.98 4.26 -0.23
CA MET A 29 -7.96 3.85 0.74
C MET A 29 -7.51 2.43 0.41
N PHE A 30 -6.32 2.08 0.87
CA PHE A 30 -5.75 0.75 0.71
C PHE A 30 -5.45 0.13 2.06
N HIS A 31 -5.62 -1.18 2.18
CA HIS A 31 -5.29 -1.91 3.39
C HIS A 31 -4.70 -3.28 3.06
N GLN A 32 -3.50 -3.53 3.58
CA GLN A 32 -2.83 -4.83 3.48
C GLN A 32 -2.99 -5.55 4.82
N SER A 33 -3.97 -6.46 4.91
CA SER A 33 -4.30 -7.15 6.15
C SER A 33 -3.61 -8.49 6.31
N GLY A 34 -3.16 -9.07 5.21
CA GLY A 34 -2.51 -10.37 5.21
C GLY A 34 -1.51 -10.46 4.09
N GLY A 35 -0.88 -11.64 3.94
CA GLY A 35 0.14 -11.85 2.93
C GLY A 35 1.52 -11.43 3.42
N CYS A 36 2.48 -12.33 3.24
CA CYS A 36 3.84 -12.15 3.71
C CYS A 36 4.86 -12.13 2.58
N CYS A 37 4.42 -12.08 1.32
CA CYS A 37 5.30 -12.17 0.16
C CYS A 37 4.87 -11.22 -0.94
N ASP A 38 5.80 -10.99 -1.88
CA ASP A 38 5.49 -10.27 -3.11
C ASP A 38 4.31 -10.93 -3.83
N GLY A 39 3.51 -10.12 -4.49
CA GLY A 39 2.33 -10.60 -5.21
C GLY A 39 1.07 -10.60 -4.36
N SER A 40 1.15 -10.31 -3.07
CA SER A 40 -0.04 -10.16 -2.23
C SER A 40 -0.88 -8.99 -2.72
N SER A 41 -2.21 -9.12 -2.64
CA SER A 41 -3.15 -8.09 -3.10
C SER A 41 -3.65 -7.29 -1.92
N PRO A 42 -3.30 -6.00 -1.82
CA PRO A 42 -3.96 -5.13 -0.85
C PRO A 42 -5.40 -4.87 -1.29
N MET A 43 -6.27 -4.64 -0.35
CA MET A 43 -7.65 -4.29 -0.63
C MET A 43 -7.76 -2.78 -0.91
N CYS A 44 -8.60 -2.42 -1.88
CA CYS A 44 -8.92 -1.04 -2.20
C CYS A 44 -10.39 -0.78 -1.86
N TYR A 45 -10.64 0.18 -0.99
CA TYR A 45 -11.99 0.54 -0.53
C TYR A 45 -12.27 2.01 -0.78
N PRO A 46 -13.55 2.41 -0.89
CA PRO A 46 -13.91 3.82 -0.73
C PRO A 46 -13.46 4.30 0.66
N ARG A 47 -12.89 5.50 0.73
CA ARG A 47 -12.40 6.05 1.98
C ARG A 47 -13.56 6.21 2.97
N GLY A 48 -13.38 5.69 4.18
CA GLY A 48 -14.40 5.75 5.24
C GLY A 48 -15.25 4.49 5.37
N GLU A 49 -15.24 3.60 4.39
CA GLU A 49 -15.97 2.33 4.49
C GLU A 49 -15.23 1.28 5.30
N PHE A 50 -13.91 1.40 5.38
CA PHE A 50 -13.10 0.52 6.21
C PHE A 50 -12.59 1.33 7.40
N LEU A 51 -12.91 0.87 8.61
CA LEU A 51 -12.51 1.58 9.82
C LEU A 51 -11.08 1.16 10.20
N THR A 52 -10.20 2.15 10.27
CA THR A 52 -8.84 1.94 10.78
C THR A 52 -8.82 2.27 12.26
N GLY A 53 -7.89 1.66 12.98
CA GLY A 53 -7.76 1.85 14.42
C GLY A 53 -6.31 1.80 14.86
N ASP A 54 -6.09 1.66 16.17
CA ASP A 54 -4.76 1.65 16.77
C ASP A 54 -3.91 0.47 16.32
N SER A 55 -4.56 -0.58 15.79
CA SER A 55 -3.86 -1.75 15.27
C SER A 55 -3.42 -1.61 13.82
N ASP A 56 -3.67 -0.46 13.19
CA ASP A 56 -3.30 -0.17 11.82
C ASP A 56 -2.21 0.90 11.76
N VAL A 57 -1.31 0.76 10.78
CA VAL A 57 -0.23 1.69 10.53
C VAL A 57 -0.40 2.27 9.13
N GLN A 58 -0.35 3.57 9.00
CA GLN A 58 -0.32 4.22 7.69
C GLN A 58 1.12 4.28 7.20
N LEU A 59 1.42 3.56 6.10
CA LEU A 59 2.76 3.58 5.50
C LEU A 59 3.03 4.88 4.75
N GLY A 60 1.99 5.47 4.19
CA GLY A 60 2.10 6.67 3.38
C GLY A 60 0.88 6.80 2.50
N GLU A 61 1.08 7.45 1.35
CA GLU A 61 0.01 7.67 0.38
C GLU A 61 0.47 7.23 -1.01
N VAL A 62 -0.47 6.74 -1.81
CA VAL A 62 -0.25 6.41 -3.22
C VAL A 62 -1.19 7.29 -4.03
N ASP A 63 -0.63 8.21 -4.80
CA ASP A 63 -1.37 9.24 -5.56
C ASP A 63 -2.39 9.98 -4.68
N GLY A 64 -1.99 10.31 -3.44
CA GLY A 64 -2.83 11.03 -2.48
C GLY A 64 -3.80 10.16 -1.68
N GLU A 65 -3.85 8.85 -1.95
CA GLU A 65 -4.74 7.94 -1.24
C GLU A 65 -3.98 7.19 -0.14
N PRO A 66 -4.49 7.13 1.11
CA PRO A 66 -3.75 6.52 2.20
C PRO A 66 -3.62 5.01 2.03
N PHE A 67 -2.44 4.49 2.39
CA PHE A 67 -2.14 3.06 2.36
C PHE A 67 -1.86 2.60 3.78
N TYR A 68 -2.69 1.68 4.27
CA TYR A 68 -2.60 1.14 5.63
C TYR A 68 -2.15 -0.30 5.63
N MET A 69 -1.58 -0.71 6.74
CA MET A 69 -1.19 -2.09 7.00
C MET A 69 -1.48 -2.39 8.47
N SER A 70 -1.90 -3.62 8.79
CA SER A 70 -2.05 -4.00 10.19
C SER A 70 -0.68 -3.95 10.87
N ARG A 71 -0.68 -3.64 12.18
CA ARG A 71 0.57 -3.52 12.93
C ARG A 71 1.37 -4.83 12.94
N SER A 72 0.68 -5.97 12.99
CA SER A 72 1.35 -7.26 12.93
C SER A 72 2.01 -7.51 11.56
N GLN A 73 1.38 -7.07 10.48
CA GLN A 73 1.99 -7.16 9.15
C GLN A 73 3.16 -6.19 9.03
N PHE A 74 3.06 -5.01 9.63
CA PHE A 74 4.13 -4.02 9.61
C PHE A 74 5.42 -4.56 10.23
N GLU A 75 5.33 -5.40 11.25
CA GLU A 75 6.52 -6.02 11.84
C GLU A 75 7.28 -6.88 10.84
N TYR A 76 6.59 -7.50 9.88
CA TYR A 76 7.25 -8.24 8.80
C TYR A 76 7.82 -7.32 7.72
N TRP A 77 7.12 -6.23 7.39
CA TRP A 77 7.41 -5.44 6.21
C TRP A 77 8.20 -4.16 6.48
N LYS A 78 8.41 -3.79 7.75
CA LYS A 78 8.98 -2.49 8.11
C LYS A 78 10.38 -2.22 7.55
N HIS A 79 11.12 -3.27 7.22
CA HIS A 79 12.46 -3.16 6.62
C HIS A 79 12.44 -3.20 5.10
N THR A 80 11.25 -3.14 4.50
CA THR A 80 11.09 -3.18 3.05
C THR A 80 10.33 -1.96 2.56
N GLN A 81 10.64 -1.56 1.33
CA GLN A 81 9.86 -0.58 0.60
C GLN A 81 8.88 -1.35 -0.29
N LEU A 82 7.60 -1.04 -0.16
CA LEU A 82 6.56 -1.66 -0.97
C LEU A 82 6.27 -0.81 -2.20
N THR A 83 6.03 -1.47 -3.33
CA THR A 83 5.59 -0.81 -4.55
C THR A 83 4.26 -1.41 -4.98
N LEU A 84 3.24 -0.58 -5.04
CA LEU A 84 1.92 -0.98 -5.53
C LEU A 84 1.96 -1.06 -7.06
N ASP A 85 1.56 -2.21 -7.59
CA ASP A 85 1.53 -2.47 -9.02
C ASP A 85 0.17 -3.08 -9.39
N VAL A 86 -0.04 -3.36 -10.66
CA VAL A 86 -1.30 -3.89 -11.19
C VAL A 86 -0.99 -5.00 -12.17
N VAL A 87 -1.73 -6.11 -12.06
CA VAL A 87 -1.64 -7.22 -13.00
C VAL A 87 -3.05 -7.67 -13.38
N PRO A 88 -3.24 -8.37 -14.51
CA PRO A 88 -4.53 -8.99 -14.83
C PRO A 88 -4.94 -10.01 -13.78
N GLY A 89 -6.24 -10.10 -13.50
CA GLY A 89 -6.77 -11.06 -12.53
C GLY A 89 -7.82 -10.42 -11.64
N HIS A 90 -8.14 -11.10 -10.54
CA HIS A 90 -9.13 -10.62 -9.58
C HIS A 90 -8.49 -10.49 -8.21
N GLY A 91 -8.77 -9.37 -7.54
CA GLY A 91 -8.37 -9.13 -6.17
C GLY A 91 -9.37 -9.74 -5.19
N GLY A 92 -9.36 -9.27 -3.94
CA GLY A 92 -10.32 -9.69 -2.95
C GLY A 92 -11.76 -9.34 -3.36
N MET A 93 -12.72 -10.12 -2.87
CA MET A 93 -14.12 -10.02 -3.30
C MET A 93 -14.69 -8.61 -3.17
N PHE A 94 -14.33 -7.88 -2.12
CA PHE A 94 -14.85 -6.54 -1.86
C PHE A 94 -13.90 -5.43 -2.30
N SER A 95 -12.80 -5.77 -2.95
CA SER A 95 -11.85 -4.78 -3.42
C SER A 95 -12.33 -4.15 -4.74
N LEU A 96 -12.21 -2.84 -4.85
CA LEU A 96 -12.76 -2.10 -6.01
C LEU A 96 -12.09 -2.46 -7.33
N ASP A 97 -10.82 -2.87 -7.30
CA ASP A 97 -10.08 -3.26 -8.50
C ASP A 97 -10.63 -4.55 -9.13
N ASN A 98 -11.32 -5.38 -8.36
CA ASN A 98 -11.86 -6.64 -8.83
C ASN A 98 -12.82 -6.46 -10.03
N ALA A 99 -13.63 -5.40 -10.02
CA ALA A 99 -14.59 -5.12 -11.09
C ALA A 99 -13.92 -4.68 -12.39
N GLU A 100 -12.65 -4.29 -12.36
CA GLU A 100 -11.90 -3.82 -13.53
C GLU A 100 -11.17 -4.96 -14.26
N GLY A 101 -11.27 -6.20 -13.78
CA GLY A 101 -10.56 -7.34 -14.39
C GLY A 101 -9.07 -7.37 -14.13
N VAL A 102 -8.60 -6.54 -13.23
CA VAL A 102 -7.20 -6.43 -12.81
C VAL A 102 -7.14 -6.44 -11.29
N ARG A 103 -5.97 -6.64 -10.74
CA ARG A 103 -5.79 -6.56 -9.29
C ARG A 103 -4.55 -5.77 -8.94
N PHE A 104 -4.62 -5.06 -7.83
CA PHE A 104 -3.43 -4.49 -7.21
C PHE A 104 -2.61 -5.62 -6.59
N LEU A 105 -1.30 -5.45 -6.63
CA LEU A 105 -0.39 -6.33 -5.89
C LEU A 105 0.76 -5.50 -5.37
N ILE A 106 1.45 -6.03 -4.38
CA ILE A 106 2.64 -5.38 -3.85
C ILE A 106 3.89 -6.12 -4.30
N ARG A 107 4.93 -5.33 -4.62
CA ARG A 107 6.30 -5.80 -4.81
C ARG A 107 7.13 -5.17 -3.70
N SER A 108 8.20 -5.82 -3.30
CA SER A 108 9.02 -5.32 -2.21
C SER A 108 10.49 -5.32 -2.57
N ARG A 109 11.24 -4.41 -1.97
CA ARG A 109 12.69 -4.49 -1.90
C ARG A 109 13.12 -4.20 -0.47
N ILE A 110 14.19 -4.83 -0.03
CA ILE A 110 14.74 -4.57 1.29
C ILE A 110 15.43 -3.22 1.26
N PHE A 111 15.17 -2.38 2.26
CA PHE A 111 15.92 -1.12 2.44
C PHE A 111 17.39 -1.44 2.69
N ASP A 112 18.27 -0.58 2.20
CA ASP A 112 19.69 -0.70 2.52
C ASP A 112 19.95 -0.21 3.97
N ASP A 113 21.17 -0.44 4.46
CA ASP A 113 21.50 -0.11 5.85
C ASP A 113 21.37 1.38 6.15
N ALA A 114 21.70 2.24 5.19
CA ALA A 114 21.56 3.68 5.38
C ALA A 114 20.11 4.11 5.47
N GLU A 115 19.26 3.56 4.62
CA GLU A 115 17.82 3.83 4.64
C GLU A 115 17.19 3.36 5.95
N ILE A 116 17.55 2.16 6.41
CA ILE A 116 17.05 1.62 7.67
C ILE A 116 17.46 2.51 8.84
N ARG A 117 18.71 2.96 8.85
CA ARG A 117 19.21 3.84 9.91
C ARG A 117 18.43 5.16 9.94
N ASP A 118 18.19 5.76 8.79
CA ASP A 118 17.47 7.02 8.70
C ASP A 118 16.00 6.88 9.12
N LEU A 119 15.35 5.80 8.68
CA LEU A 119 13.96 5.53 9.07
C LEU A 119 13.82 5.25 10.57
N ARG A 120 14.77 4.49 11.13
CA ARG A 120 14.78 4.18 12.56
C ARG A 120 15.04 5.43 13.40
N ALA A 121 15.96 6.28 12.96
CA ALA A 121 16.26 7.53 13.64
C ALA A 121 15.06 8.48 13.62
N ALA A 122 14.23 8.42 12.58
CA ALA A 122 13.02 9.23 12.47
C ALA A 122 11.81 8.61 13.18
N GLY A 123 11.96 7.42 13.78
CA GLY A 123 10.88 6.73 14.46
C GLY A 123 9.85 6.10 13.53
N ARG A 124 10.20 5.87 12.25
CA ARG A 124 9.29 5.30 11.26
C ARG A 124 9.28 3.77 11.28
N ILE A 125 10.35 3.17 11.79
CA ILE A 125 10.44 1.72 11.95
C ILE A 125 11.08 1.34 13.28
#